data_589fc2059d5ffbd65e4423dc90769b16
#
_entry.id   589fc2059d5ffbd65e4423dc90769b16
#
_cell.length_a   1.000
_cell.length_b   1.000
_cell.length_c   1.000
_cell.angle_alpha   90.00
_cell.angle_beta   90.00
_cell.angle_gamma   90.00
#
_symmetry.space_group_name_H-M   'P 1'
#
loop_
_entity.id
_entity.type
_entity.pdbx_description
1 polymer ?
#
loop_
_entity_poly.entity_id
_entity_poly.type
_entity_poly.pdbx_seq_one_letter_code
_entity_poly.pdbx_strand_id
1 'polypeptide(L)'
;MTVNLLVSNLAEARKINHHFDSVLSVLYEDRLGFKHHDHLYVPVDDVTSPFSEDAPTVEHARRIVEWAEPRVADDHHILVHCHAGMSRSTASALALCIVGGMTEDEAWDHVYLSRPEMERWFIPNPLLLSHFDKVLGSHLLEGSDRKYELNRKLGWATR
;
A
#
# COMPACT_ATOMS: atom_id res chain seq x y z
N MET A 1 5.57 13.39 12.18
CA MET A 1 5.70 11.96 12.50
C MET A 1 5.82 11.18 11.20
N THR A 2 6.76 10.27 11.11
CA THR A 2 7.00 9.47 9.91
C THR A 2 6.70 8.02 10.20
N VAL A 3 5.92 7.38 9.34
CA VAL A 3 5.59 5.95 9.47
C VAL A 3 6.77 5.13 8.95
N ASN A 4 7.23 4.16 9.74
CA ASN A 4 8.31 3.26 9.34
C ASN A 4 7.77 2.13 8.48
N LEU A 5 7.89 2.25 7.16
CA LEU A 5 7.43 1.21 6.25
C LEU A 5 8.37 1.00 5.07
N LEU A 6 8.29 -0.18 4.51
CA LEU A 6 8.91 -0.54 3.23
C LEU A 6 7.85 -1.21 2.36
N VAL A 7 7.83 -0.86 1.08
CA VAL A 7 6.96 -1.49 0.09
C VAL A 7 7.80 -2.42 -0.79
N SER A 8 7.35 -3.65 -0.95
CA SER A 8 8.07 -4.64 -1.76
C SER A 8 7.13 -5.49 -2.62
N ASN A 9 7.73 -6.24 -3.54
CA ASN A 9 7.06 -7.34 -4.23
C ASN A 9 7.07 -8.60 -3.35
N LEU A 10 6.35 -9.65 -3.78
CA LEU A 10 6.26 -10.89 -3.04
C LEU A 10 7.61 -11.61 -2.92
N ALA A 11 8.38 -11.65 -4.00
CA ALA A 11 9.68 -12.33 -4.00
C ALA A 11 10.63 -11.73 -2.95
N GLU A 12 10.66 -10.40 -2.85
CA GLU A 12 11.46 -9.70 -1.85
C GLU A 12 10.88 -9.90 -0.43
N ALA A 13 9.56 -9.85 -0.27
CA ALA A 13 8.92 -10.07 1.02
C ALA A 13 9.27 -11.43 1.63
N ARG A 14 9.36 -12.46 0.79
CA ARG A 14 9.78 -13.81 1.23
C ARG A 14 11.18 -13.81 1.84
N LYS A 15 12.07 -12.94 1.37
CA LYS A 15 13.46 -12.85 1.84
C LYS A 15 13.61 -12.00 3.10
N ILE A 16 12.84 -10.88 3.19
CA ILE A 16 13.11 -9.84 4.19
C ILE A 16 12.04 -9.72 5.28
N ASN A 17 10.93 -10.45 5.20
CA ASN A 17 9.82 -10.29 6.15
C ASN A 17 10.24 -10.38 7.63
N HIS A 18 11.21 -11.21 7.93
CA HIS A 18 11.70 -11.44 9.31
C HIS A 18 12.43 -10.24 9.93
N HIS A 19 12.77 -9.22 9.13
CA HIS A 19 13.37 -7.98 9.63
C HIS A 19 12.32 -6.95 10.11
N PHE A 20 11.04 -7.25 9.96
CA PHE A 20 9.95 -6.31 10.25
C PHE A 20 9.16 -6.73 11.48
N ASP A 21 8.65 -5.74 12.21
CA ASP A 21 7.78 -5.98 13.37
C ASP A 21 6.43 -6.52 12.94
N SER A 22 5.91 -6.03 11.79
CA SER A 22 4.59 -6.37 11.27
C SER A 22 4.63 -6.48 9.75
N VAL A 23 3.79 -7.34 9.18
CA VAL A 23 3.69 -7.53 7.73
C VAL A 23 2.23 -7.40 7.29
N LEU A 24 2.02 -6.61 6.24
CA LEU A 24 0.74 -6.48 5.55
C LEU A 24 0.86 -7.07 4.14
N SER A 25 0.13 -8.13 3.88
CA SER A 25 0.07 -8.80 2.58
C SER A 25 -1.27 -8.52 1.91
N VAL A 26 -1.26 -7.78 0.80
CA VAL A 26 -2.45 -7.35 0.08
C VAL A 26 -2.44 -7.97 -1.31
N LEU A 27 -2.84 -9.23 -1.37
CA LEU A 27 -2.86 -9.99 -2.62
C LEU A 27 -3.67 -11.27 -2.42
N TYR A 28 -4.11 -11.85 -3.52
CA TYR A 28 -4.67 -13.19 -3.50
C TYR A 28 -3.56 -14.18 -3.88
N GLU A 29 -3.11 -15.00 -2.91
CA GLU A 29 -2.03 -15.96 -3.11
C GLU A 29 -2.18 -17.13 -2.15
N ASP A 30 -2.30 -18.34 -2.68
CA ASP A 30 -2.48 -19.55 -1.87
C ASP A 30 -1.23 -19.90 -1.06
N ARG A 31 -0.04 -19.51 -1.56
CA ARG A 31 1.24 -19.83 -0.92
C ARG A 31 2.12 -18.60 -0.85
N LEU A 32 2.05 -17.90 0.29
CA LEU A 32 2.93 -16.76 0.54
C LEU A 32 4.40 -17.16 0.63
N GLY A 33 4.68 -18.36 1.12
CA GLY A 33 6.04 -18.85 1.24
C GLY A 33 6.77 -18.38 2.49
N PHE A 34 6.05 -17.77 3.43
CA PHE A 34 6.59 -17.39 4.74
C PHE A 34 5.47 -17.31 5.77
N LYS A 35 5.87 -17.34 7.05
CA LYS A 35 4.99 -17.09 8.19
C LYS A 35 5.59 -15.98 9.02
N HIS A 36 4.75 -15.10 9.56
CA HIS A 36 5.17 -14.00 10.40
C HIS A 36 4.28 -13.91 11.64
N HIS A 37 4.87 -13.58 12.79
CA HIS A 37 4.15 -13.55 14.07
C HIS A 37 3.12 -12.41 14.19
N ASP A 38 3.26 -11.36 13.40
CA ASP A 38 2.32 -10.24 13.36
C ASP A 38 1.99 -9.91 11.90
N HIS A 39 0.96 -10.55 11.38
CA HIS A 39 0.68 -10.58 9.96
C HIS A 39 -0.80 -10.36 9.68
N LEU A 40 -1.12 -9.41 8.80
CA LEU A 40 -2.44 -9.29 8.21
C LEU A 40 -2.38 -9.71 6.74
N TYR A 41 -3.17 -10.70 6.39
CA TYR A 41 -3.36 -11.15 5.01
C TYR A 41 -4.72 -10.70 4.51
N VAL A 42 -4.74 -9.92 3.42
CA VAL A 42 -5.97 -9.42 2.80
C VAL A 42 -6.05 -9.96 1.37
N PRO A 43 -6.90 -10.97 1.13
CA PRO A 43 -6.96 -11.65 -0.17
C PRO A 43 -7.80 -10.84 -1.17
N VAL A 44 -7.15 -9.97 -1.93
CA VAL A 44 -7.78 -9.16 -2.99
C VAL A 44 -6.94 -9.19 -4.24
N ASP A 45 -7.61 -9.16 -5.39
CA ASP A 45 -6.95 -9.05 -6.69
C ASP A 45 -6.70 -7.60 -7.07
N ASP A 46 -5.79 -7.39 -8.01
CA ASP A 46 -5.45 -6.07 -8.52
C ASP A 46 -6.39 -5.70 -9.67
N VAL A 47 -7.61 -5.37 -9.30
CA VAL A 47 -8.68 -5.00 -10.24
C VAL A 47 -9.24 -3.63 -9.89
N THR A 48 -9.80 -2.95 -10.89
CA THR A 48 -10.34 -1.61 -10.75
C THR A 48 -11.87 -1.55 -10.77
N SER A 49 -12.52 -2.63 -11.19
CA SER A 49 -13.98 -2.73 -11.16
C SER A 49 -14.45 -3.34 -9.84
N PRO A 50 -15.40 -2.69 -9.15
CA PRO A 50 -15.95 -3.26 -7.89
C PRO A 50 -16.78 -4.53 -8.12
N PHE A 51 -17.11 -4.85 -9.36
CA PHE A 51 -17.88 -6.04 -9.73
C PHE A 51 -17.00 -7.24 -10.07
N SER A 52 -15.69 -7.05 -10.14
CA SER A 52 -14.75 -8.13 -10.41
C SER A 52 -14.69 -9.08 -9.21
N GLU A 53 -14.44 -10.36 -9.49
CA GLU A 53 -14.21 -11.35 -8.44
C GLU A 53 -12.98 -10.94 -7.62
N ASP A 54 -13.05 -11.13 -6.31
CA ASP A 54 -11.98 -10.78 -5.36
C ASP A 54 -11.53 -9.31 -5.42
N ALA A 55 -12.42 -8.42 -5.86
CA ALA A 55 -12.15 -6.98 -5.87
C ALA A 55 -11.99 -6.44 -4.44
N PRO A 56 -11.10 -5.44 -4.24
CA PRO A 56 -11.05 -4.72 -2.97
C PRO A 56 -12.41 -4.12 -2.60
N THR A 57 -12.74 -4.17 -1.32
CA THR A 57 -13.97 -3.61 -0.76
C THR A 57 -13.65 -2.61 0.35
N VAL A 58 -14.66 -1.84 0.77
CA VAL A 58 -14.50 -0.91 1.89
C VAL A 58 -14.17 -1.67 3.20
N GLU A 59 -14.68 -2.89 3.35
CA GLU A 59 -14.35 -3.73 4.53
C GLU A 59 -12.89 -4.14 4.55
N HIS A 60 -12.30 -4.46 3.40
CA HIS A 60 -10.87 -4.72 3.29
C HIS A 60 -10.06 -3.49 3.73
N ALA A 61 -10.44 -2.31 3.26
CA ALA A 61 -9.80 -1.06 3.63
C ALA A 61 -9.93 -0.80 5.15
N ARG A 62 -11.11 -1.02 5.71
CA ARG A 62 -11.35 -0.86 7.15
C ARG A 62 -10.50 -1.80 7.98
N ARG A 63 -10.40 -3.05 7.59
CA ARG A 63 -9.54 -4.04 8.27
C ARG A 63 -8.08 -3.61 8.28
N ILE A 64 -7.59 -3.10 7.16
CA ILE A 64 -6.21 -2.61 7.05
C ILE A 64 -5.99 -1.44 7.99
N VAL A 65 -6.90 -0.44 7.98
CA VAL A 65 -6.79 0.75 8.83
C VAL A 65 -6.83 0.37 10.32
N GLU A 66 -7.78 -0.46 10.72
CA GLU A 66 -7.91 -0.90 12.12
C GLU A 66 -6.67 -1.69 12.59
N TRP A 67 -6.13 -2.55 11.72
CA TRP A 67 -4.89 -3.27 12.02
C TRP A 67 -3.70 -2.34 12.14
N ALA A 68 -3.63 -1.33 11.28
CA ALA A 68 -2.50 -0.40 11.21
C ALA A 68 -2.44 0.56 12.41
N GLU A 69 -3.58 1.03 12.91
CA GLU A 69 -3.64 2.08 13.93
C GLU A 69 -2.73 1.81 15.15
N PRO A 70 -2.85 0.68 15.86
CA PRO A 70 -1.98 0.44 17.02
C PRO A 70 -0.51 0.23 16.62
N ARG A 71 -0.26 -0.33 15.46
CA ARG A 71 1.10 -0.62 15.01
C ARG A 71 1.86 0.64 14.62
N VAL A 72 1.18 1.53 13.91
CA VAL A 72 1.74 2.86 13.58
C VAL A 72 1.97 3.67 14.86
N ALA A 73 1.02 3.64 15.80
CA ALA A 73 1.16 4.32 17.09
C ALA A 73 2.35 3.79 17.90
N ASP A 74 2.62 2.50 17.82
CA ASP A 74 3.75 1.84 18.51
C ASP A 74 5.05 1.88 17.70
N ASP A 75 5.08 2.62 16.61
CA ASP A 75 6.25 2.84 15.75
C ASP A 75 6.85 1.54 15.19
N HIS A 76 6.01 0.58 14.85
CA HIS A 76 6.43 -0.67 14.23
C HIS A 76 7.09 -0.40 12.87
N HIS A 77 8.12 -1.19 12.56
CA HIS A 77 8.63 -1.32 11.19
C HIS A 77 7.69 -2.25 10.42
N ILE A 78 7.01 -1.73 9.42
CA ILE A 78 5.96 -2.45 8.69
C ILE A 78 6.39 -2.74 7.27
N LEU A 79 6.34 -4.02 6.89
CA LEU A 79 6.50 -4.42 5.49
C LEU A 79 5.12 -4.48 4.84
N VAL A 80 4.94 -3.78 3.73
CA VAL A 80 3.71 -3.80 2.93
C VAL A 80 4.05 -4.37 1.56
N HIS A 81 3.39 -5.45 1.17
CA HIS A 81 3.65 -6.05 -0.14
C HIS A 81 2.38 -6.55 -0.83
N CYS A 82 2.46 -6.70 -2.13
CA CYS A 82 1.51 -7.43 -2.98
C CYS A 82 2.32 -8.37 -3.88
N HIS A 83 1.90 -8.68 -5.10
CA HIS A 83 2.71 -9.47 -6.02
C HIS A 83 3.86 -8.65 -6.59
N ALA A 84 3.55 -7.55 -7.28
CA ALA A 84 4.53 -6.72 -7.97
C ALA A 84 5.09 -5.56 -7.13
N GLY A 85 4.45 -5.23 -6.00
CA GLY A 85 4.86 -4.10 -5.18
C GLY A 85 4.56 -2.75 -5.80
N MET A 86 3.56 -2.64 -6.68
CA MET A 86 3.30 -1.44 -7.47
C MET A 86 1.90 -0.84 -7.29
N SER A 87 0.91 -1.65 -6.94
CA SER A 87 -0.49 -1.22 -7.02
C SER A 87 -1.23 -1.37 -5.69
N ARG A 88 -1.55 -2.59 -5.26
CA ARG A 88 -2.28 -2.85 -4.00
C ARG A 88 -1.46 -2.45 -2.78
N SER A 89 -0.18 -2.76 -2.79
CA SER A 89 0.73 -2.44 -1.68
C SER A 89 0.97 -0.94 -1.56
N THR A 90 1.14 -0.23 -2.66
CA THR A 90 1.38 1.21 -2.64
C THR A 90 0.13 1.97 -2.20
N ALA A 91 -1.06 1.56 -2.62
CA ALA A 91 -2.31 2.13 -2.13
C ALA A 91 -2.44 1.96 -0.61
N SER A 92 -2.13 0.76 -0.11
CA SER A 92 -2.17 0.45 1.32
C SER A 92 -1.12 1.22 2.11
N ALA A 93 0.10 1.35 1.58
CA ALA A 93 1.17 2.12 2.22
C ALA A 93 0.80 3.61 2.35
N LEU A 94 0.18 4.20 1.33
CA LEU A 94 -0.33 5.56 1.41
C LEU A 94 -1.35 5.70 2.54
N ALA A 95 -2.28 4.76 2.66
CA ALA A 95 -3.27 4.76 3.74
C ALA A 95 -2.60 4.67 5.12
N LEU A 96 -1.58 3.81 5.29
CA LEU A 96 -0.84 3.72 6.55
C LEU A 96 -0.17 5.04 6.92
N CYS A 97 0.35 5.77 5.95
CA CYS A 97 0.92 7.10 6.19
C CYS A 97 -0.12 8.09 6.70
N ILE A 98 -1.33 8.08 6.13
CA ILE A 98 -2.44 8.93 6.60
C ILE A 98 -2.85 8.54 8.02
N VAL A 99 -2.92 7.25 8.33
CA VAL A 99 -3.18 6.76 9.69
C VAL A 99 -2.16 7.32 10.67
N GLY A 100 -0.90 7.45 10.25
CA GLY A 100 0.17 8.02 11.06
C GLY A 100 0.19 9.54 11.16
N GLY A 101 -0.79 10.23 10.56
CA GLY A 101 -0.91 11.69 10.63
C GLY A 101 -0.10 12.44 9.58
N MET A 102 0.47 11.76 8.60
CA MET A 102 1.15 12.43 7.49
C MET A 102 0.13 13.11 6.57
N THR A 103 0.52 14.20 5.95
CA THR A 103 -0.29 14.79 4.88
C THR A 103 -0.24 13.90 3.63
N GLU A 104 -1.15 14.12 2.70
CA GLU A 104 -1.18 13.34 1.46
C GLU A 104 0.10 13.50 0.65
N ASP A 105 0.62 14.74 0.54
CA ASP A 105 1.88 14.99 -0.17
C ASP A 105 3.07 14.32 0.53
N GLU A 106 3.14 14.41 1.86
CA GLU A 106 4.16 13.71 2.64
C GLU A 106 4.06 12.19 2.44
N ALA A 107 2.84 11.64 2.44
CA ALA A 107 2.60 10.22 2.22
C ALA A 107 3.13 9.77 0.85
N TRP A 108 2.84 10.52 -0.20
CA TRP A 108 3.34 10.22 -1.55
C TRP A 108 4.86 10.20 -1.61
N ASP A 109 5.49 11.22 -1.08
CA ASP A 109 6.95 11.31 -1.07
C ASP A 109 7.56 10.16 -0.26
N HIS A 110 6.96 9.85 0.89
CA HIS A 110 7.45 8.80 1.76
C HIS A 110 7.34 7.40 1.13
N VAL A 111 6.21 7.08 0.50
CA VAL A 111 6.03 5.81 -0.19
C VAL A 111 6.98 5.71 -1.38
N TYR A 112 7.13 6.79 -2.14
CA TYR A 112 8.08 6.85 -3.24
C TYR A 112 9.50 6.52 -2.77
N LEU A 113 9.95 7.14 -1.69
CA LEU A 113 11.30 6.94 -1.14
C LEU A 113 11.48 5.60 -0.43
N SER A 114 10.39 4.95 0.02
CA SER A 114 10.44 3.65 0.68
C SER A 114 10.68 2.50 -0.29
N ARG A 115 10.65 2.76 -1.58
CA ARG A 115 10.84 1.75 -2.62
C ARG A 115 12.29 1.74 -3.10
N PRO A 116 12.79 0.58 -3.58
CA PRO A 116 14.10 0.53 -4.23
C PRO A 116 14.19 1.56 -5.38
N GLU A 117 15.34 2.21 -5.52
CA GLU A 117 15.53 3.30 -6.48
C GLU A 117 15.06 2.94 -7.90
N MET A 118 15.31 1.72 -8.35
CA MET A 118 14.90 1.24 -9.67
C MET A 118 13.41 0.94 -9.81
N GLU A 119 12.68 0.89 -8.68
CA GLU A 119 11.27 0.52 -8.64
C GLU A 119 10.41 1.64 -8.05
N ARG A 120 10.89 2.88 -8.02
CA ARG A 120 10.16 4.00 -7.41
C ARG A 120 8.91 4.41 -8.18
N TRP A 121 8.86 4.13 -9.48
CA TRP A 121 7.64 4.34 -10.24
C TRP A 121 6.56 3.36 -9.79
N PHE A 122 5.36 3.87 -9.50
CA PHE A 122 4.23 3.05 -9.09
C PHE A 122 2.91 3.72 -9.41
N ILE A 123 1.85 2.91 -9.54
CA ILE A 123 0.48 3.38 -9.72
C ILE A 123 -0.37 2.67 -8.67
N PRO A 124 -0.82 3.36 -7.60
CA PRO A 124 -1.67 2.75 -6.59
C PRO A 124 -3.01 2.34 -7.18
N ASN A 125 -3.53 1.20 -6.72
CA ASN A 125 -4.83 0.70 -7.17
C ASN A 125 -5.93 1.73 -6.85
N PRO A 126 -6.62 2.29 -7.86
CA PRO A 126 -7.58 3.38 -7.65
C PRO A 126 -8.83 2.94 -6.89
N LEU A 127 -9.28 1.70 -7.07
CA LEU A 127 -10.43 1.18 -6.34
C LEU A 127 -10.12 1.09 -4.84
N LEU A 128 -8.95 0.56 -4.50
CA LEU A 128 -8.52 0.46 -3.11
C LEU A 128 -8.32 1.85 -2.49
N LEU A 129 -7.73 2.80 -3.23
CA LEU A 129 -7.61 4.19 -2.78
C LEU A 129 -8.99 4.81 -2.48
N SER A 130 -9.98 4.58 -3.35
CA SER A 130 -11.33 5.11 -3.14
C SER A 130 -11.96 4.57 -1.85
N HIS A 131 -11.70 3.31 -1.52
CA HIS A 131 -12.17 2.71 -0.28
C HIS A 131 -11.44 3.26 0.95
N PHE A 132 -10.13 3.46 0.87
CA PHE A 132 -9.39 4.12 1.94
C PHE A 132 -9.88 5.55 2.17
N ASP A 133 -10.17 6.30 1.11
CA ASP A 133 -10.69 7.66 1.22
C ASP A 133 -12.02 7.69 1.98
N LYS A 134 -12.89 6.70 1.76
CA LYS A 134 -14.16 6.58 2.52
C LYS A 134 -13.92 6.31 4.00
N VAL A 135 -12.96 5.44 4.32
CA VAL A 135 -12.66 5.08 5.72
C VAL A 135 -11.93 6.20 6.45
N LEU A 136 -11.00 6.88 5.78
CA LEU A 136 -10.11 7.87 6.39
C LEU A 136 -10.58 9.31 6.26
N GLY A 137 -11.54 9.59 5.37
CA GLY A 137 -11.92 10.95 5.02
C GLY A 137 -10.81 11.69 4.27
N SER A 138 -9.97 10.97 3.53
CA SER A 138 -8.84 11.51 2.78
C SER A 138 -9.19 11.74 1.31
N HIS A 139 -8.23 12.27 0.55
CA HIS A 139 -8.35 12.55 -0.88
C HIS A 139 -7.21 11.91 -1.68
N LEU A 140 -6.84 10.68 -1.34
CA LEU A 140 -5.73 9.95 -1.95
C LEU A 140 -5.96 9.69 -3.44
N LEU A 141 -7.17 9.33 -3.83
CA LEU A 141 -7.50 9.04 -5.23
C LEU A 141 -7.31 10.28 -6.11
N GLU A 142 -7.79 11.44 -5.66
CA GLU A 142 -7.61 12.71 -6.38
C GLU A 142 -6.13 13.06 -6.50
N GLY A 143 -5.36 12.89 -5.42
CA GLY A 143 -3.91 13.11 -5.41
C GLY A 143 -3.18 12.18 -6.37
N SER A 144 -3.61 10.92 -6.45
CA SER A 144 -3.07 9.93 -7.39
C SER A 144 -3.29 10.36 -8.84
N ASP A 145 -4.49 10.79 -9.18
CA ASP A 145 -4.82 11.23 -10.53
C ASP A 145 -3.97 12.44 -10.94
N ARG A 146 -3.81 13.42 -10.04
CA ARG A 146 -2.95 14.59 -10.29
C ARG A 146 -1.49 14.20 -10.50
N LYS A 147 -0.96 13.30 -9.67
CA LYS A 147 0.42 12.80 -9.79
C LYS A 147 0.62 12.05 -11.10
N TYR A 148 -0.31 11.20 -11.47
CA TYR A 148 -0.26 10.47 -12.72
C TYR A 148 -0.24 11.42 -13.94
N GLU A 149 -1.15 12.40 -13.99
CA GLU A 149 -1.21 13.38 -15.07
C GLU A 149 0.08 14.20 -15.19
N LEU A 150 0.62 14.67 -14.06
CA LEU A 150 1.88 15.42 -14.05
C LEU A 150 3.02 14.57 -14.62
N ASN A 151 3.12 13.33 -14.18
CA ASN A 151 4.20 12.42 -14.61
C ASN A 151 4.04 12.03 -16.07
N ARG A 152 2.81 11.83 -16.53
CA ARG A 152 2.53 11.58 -17.94
C ARG A 152 3.00 12.74 -18.82
N LYS A 153 2.75 13.98 -18.39
CA LYS A 153 3.21 15.19 -19.09
C LYS A 153 4.73 15.30 -19.12
N LEU A 154 5.41 14.83 -18.08
CA LEU A 154 6.87 14.81 -18.00
C LEU A 154 7.48 13.60 -18.72
N GLY A 155 6.68 12.68 -19.25
CA GLY A 155 7.10 11.56 -20.06
C GLY A 155 7.61 10.33 -19.30
N TRP A 156 7.58 10.31 -17.97
CA TRP A 156 8.11 9.15 -17.26
C TRP A 156 7.11 7.99 -17.14
N ALA A 157 5.82 8.27 -17.16
CA ALA A 157 4.79 7.23 -17.12
C ALA A 157 4.71 6.39 -18.40
N THR A 158 5.45 6.76 -19.44
CA THR A 158 5.48 6.06 -20.73
C THR A 158 6.75 5.22 -20.92
N ARG A 159 7.59 5.17 -19.92
CA ARG A 159 8.87 4.43 -19.98
C ARG A 159 8.69 2.95 -19.68
#